data_695efb89d14f220e29ee8c26c2612b6d
#
_entry.id   695efb89d14f220e29ee8c26c2612b6d
#
_cell.length_a   1.000
_cell.length_b   1.000
_cell.length_c   1.000
_cell.angle_alpha   90.00
_cell.angle_beta   90.00
_cell.angle_gamma   90.00
#
_symmetry.space_group_name_H-M   'P 1'
#
loop_
_entity.id
_entity.type
_entity.pdbx_description
1 polymer ?
#
loop_
_entity_poly.entity_id
_entity_poly.type
_entity_poly.pdbx_seq_one_letter_code
_entity_poly.pdbx_strand_id
1 'polypeptide(L)'
;MSAASGTQRLTRLRLPISEVKALRALFSWANEAEETTVNPTLGVKKLKYLSEGHHTWTPAEIEQFYARHRLGTQARLAIDLIRFTTGRREDAPRFGRQHMRDGRVRFRQAKNEHCNPVDMDIPLHPALQASIEAASVGNLTFLITEFGKPFTANGFGNKFKDCCRQADLPHCSAHGVRKATATELAEAGATPHEIGAITGHTSLKEIERYTKAARRRGLATQGMAKLAGS
;
A
#
# COMPACT_ATOMS: atom_id res chain seq x y z
N MET A 1 -62.98 2.98 19.71
CA MET A 1 -62.16 3.72 18.72
C MET A 1 -60.75 3.75 19.26
N SER A 2 -59.90 2.86 18.77
CA SER A 2 -58.53 2.69 19.23
C SER A 2 -57.61 3.18 18.10
N ALA A 3 -56.85 4.23 18.35
CA ALA A 3 -55.90 4.81 17.42
C ALA A 3 -54.58 4.03 17.53
N ALA A 4 -54.25 3.26 16.49
CA ALA A 4 -52.98 2.61 16.38
C ALA A 4 -51.90 3.63 16.02
N SER A 5 -50.99 3.88 16.98
CA SER A 5 -49.77 4.67 16.79
C SER A 5 -48.76 3.86 15.98
N GLY A 6 -48.70 4.08 14.68
CA GLY A 6 -47.70 3.52 13.79
C GLY A 6 -46.39 4.28 13.93
N THR A 7 -45.47 3.77 14.76
CA THR A 7 -44.10 4.26 14.82
C THR A 7 -43.34 3.76 13.57
N GLN A 8 -43.30 4.56 12.53
CA GLN A 8 -42.41 4.30 11.39
C GLN A 8 -40.96 4.32 11.88
N ARG A 9 -40.31 3.14 11.90
CA ARG A 9 -38.87 3.02 12.02
C ARG A 9 -38.24 3.67 10.80
N LEU A 10 -37.73 4.86 10.94
CA LEU A 10 -36.84 5.48 9.96
C LEU A 10 -35.67 4.57 9.76
N THR A 11 -35.62 3.85 8.63
CA THR A 11 -34.48 3.08 8.19
C THR A 11 -33.35 4.06 7.99
N ARG A 12 -32.38 4.09 8.90
CA ARG A 12 -31.18 4.93 8.78
C ARG A 12 -30.43 4.53 7.52
N LEU A 13 -30.58 5.34 6.46
CA LEU A 13 -29.75 5.25 5.27
C LEU A 13 -28.27 5.42 5.71
N ARG A 14 -27.50 4.35 5.58
CA ARG A 14 -26.06 4.39 5.84
C ARG A 14 -25.38 4.84 4.56
N LEU A 15 -25.09 6.11 4.43
CA LEU A 15 -24.30 6.63 3.31
C LEU A 15 -22.88 6.11 3.38
N PRO A 16 -22.27 5.72 2.24
CA PRO A 16 -20.85 5.38 2.16
C PRO A 16 -19.96 6.52 2.68
N ILE A 17 -18.80 6.19 3.23
CA ILE A 17 -17.85 7.19 3.76
C ILE A 17 -17.41 8.20 2.70
N SER A 18 -17.32 7.77 1.44
CA SER A 18 -17.00 8.61 0.28
C SER A 18 -18.02 9.73 0.08
N GLU A 19 -19.30 9.42 0.20
CA GLU A 19 -20.41 10.38 0.05
C GLU A 19 -20.43 11.39 1.19
N VAL A 20 -20.24 10.94 2.42
CA VAL A 20 -20.13 11.86 3.57
C VAL A 20 -18.92 12.79 3.44
N LYS A 21 -17.80 12.31 2.87
CA LYS A 21 -16.63 13.17 2.61
C LYS A 21 -16.93 14.20 1.52
N ALA A 22 -17.59 13.80 0.45
CA ALA A 22 -17.95 14.71 -0.65
C ALA A 22 -18.92 15.80 -0.17
N LEU A 23 -19.95 15.42 0.60
CA LEU A 23 -20.89 16.37 1.20
C LEU A 23 -20.19 17.32 2.16
N ARG A 24 -19.25 16.85 2.98
CA ARG A 24 -18.47 17.73 3.86
C ARG A 24 -17.66 18.75 3.09
N ALA A 25 -16.98 18.32 2.03
CA ALA A 25 -16.19 19.23 1.19
C ALA A 25 -17.10 20.28 0.55
N LEU A 26 -18.26 19.86 0.02
CA LEU A 26 -19.24 20.75 -0.59
C LEU A 26 -19.77 21.79 0.42
N PHE A 27 -20.22 21.35 1.59
CA PHE A 27 -20.77 22.27 2.60
C PHE A 27 -19.69 23.15 3.24
N SER A 28 -18.44 22.69 3.36
CA SER A 28 -17.33 23.54 3.79
C SER A 28 -17.07 24.64 2.77
N TRP A 29 -17.01 24.31 1.49
CA TRP A 29 -16.85 25.28 0.42
C TRP A 29 -18.03 26.27 0.37
N ALA A 30 -19.26 25.79 0.43
CA ALA A 30 -20.44 26.67 0.41
C ALA A 30 -20.50 27.63 1.61
N ASN A 31 -20.02 27.21 2.77
CA ASN A 31 -19.90 28.07 3.95
C ASN A 31 -18.77 29.10 3.80
N GLU A 32 -17.61 28.69 3.24
CA GLU A 32 -16.49 29.60 2.93
C GLU A 32 -16.85 30.62 1.84
N ALA A 33 -17.70 30.21 0.89
CA ALA A 33 -18.22 31.07 -0.19
C ALA A 33 -19.45 31.93 0.24
N GLU A 34 -19.85 31.90 1.52
CA GLU A 34 -20.99 32.59 2.08
C GLU A 34 -22.37 32.22 1.45
N GLU A 35 -22.42 31.10 0.71
CA GLU A 35 -23.63 30.57 0.07
C GLU A 35 -24.59 29.92 1.09
N THR A 36 -24.08 29.53 2.27
CA THR A 36 -24.86 28.97 3.37
C THR A 36 -24.24 29.26 4.72
N THR A 37 -25.07 29.49 5.72
CA THR A 37 -24.62 29.63 7.11
C THR A 37 -24.68 28.32 7.89
N VAL A 38 -25.30 27.28 7.32
CA VAL A 38 -25.53 25.99 7.98
C VAL A 38 -24.74 24.89 7.30
N ASN A 39 -23.90 24.20 8.05
CA ASN A 39 -23.22 22.98 7.59
C ASN A 39 -23.81 21.75 8.31
N PRO A 40 -24.75 21.02 7.68
CA PRO A 40 -25.43 19.89 8.31
C PRO A 40 -24.49 18.67 8.52
N THR A 41 -23.28 18.71 7.98
CA THR A 41 -22.32 17.60 8.10
C THR A 41 -21.44 17.69 9.35
N LEU A 42 -21.44 18.81 10.09
CA LEU A 42 -20.57 19.02 11.25
C LEU A 42 -20.87 18.02 12.39
N GLY A 43 -22.14 17.65 12.61
CA GLY A 43 -22.57 16.71 13.65
C GLY A 43 -22.50 15.22 13.23
N VAL A 44 -22.19 14.93 11.96
CA VAL A 44 -22.19 13.55 11.46
C VAL A 44 -20.93 12.82 11.89
N LYS A 45 -21.05 11.84 12.80
CA LYS A 45 -19.93 11.01 13.22
C LYS A 45 -19.48 10.10 12.07
N LYS A 46 -18.17 10.03 11.83
CA LYS A 46 -17.60 9.06 10.88
C LYS A 46 -17.90 7.65 11.38
N LEU A 47 -18.51 6.84 10.54
CA LEU A 47 -18.66 5.41 10.82
C LEU A 47 -17.26 4.81 10.88
N LYS A 48 -16.89 4.20 12.01
CA LYS A 48 -15.67 3.41 12.12
C LYS A 48 -15.95 2.05 11.52
N TYR A 49 -15.45 1.80 10.33
CA TYR A 49 -15.37 0.43 9.81
C TYR A 49 -14.10 -0.21 10.40
N LEU A 50 -14.28 -1.35 11.05
CA LEU A 50 -13.18 -2.23 11.36
C LEU A 50 -12.75 -2.86 10.02
N SER A 51 -11.85 -2.19 9.32
CA SER A 51 -11.20 -2.74 8.14
C SER A 51 -9.87 -3.32 8.59
N GLU A 52 -9.67 -4.60 8.36
CA GLU A 52 -8.37 -5.26 8.59
C GLU A 52 -7.28 -4.72 7.63
N GLY A 53 -7.70 -3.87 6.69
CA GLY A 53 -6.84 -3.30 5.66
C GLY A 53 -6.51 -4.32 4.57
N HIS A 54 -5.47 -4.05 3.79
CA HIS A 54 -4.98 -5.01 2.82
C HIS A 54 -4.26 -6.16 3.52
N HIS A 55 -4.48 -7.38 3.05
CA HIS A 55 -3.75 -8.57 3.48
C HIS A 55 -2.24 -8.32 3.35
N THR A 56 -1.46 -8.69 4.36
CA THR A 56 0.01 -8.66 4.31
C THR A 56 0.48 -9.98 3.76
N TRP A 57 1.23 -9.97 2.67
CA TRP A 57 1.74 -11.22 2.09
C TRP A 57 2.63 -11.96 3.09
N THR A 58 2.44 -13.25 3.16
CA THR A 58 3.34 -14.16 3.88
C THR A 58 4.53 -14.53 2.99
N PRO A 59 5.66 -15.00 3.57
CA PRO A 59 6.77 -15.55 2.78
C PRO A 59 6.33 -16.67 1.83
N ALA A 60 5.44 -17.55 2.28
CA ALA A 60 4.91 -18.65 1.47
C ALA A 60 4.12 -18.16 0.24
N GLU A 61 3.32 -17.10 0.39
CA GLU A 61 2.60 -16.50 -0.73
C GLU A 61 3.54 -15.81 -1.74
N ILE A 62 4.62 -15.21 -1.27
CA ILE A 62 5.66 -14.64 -2.13
C ILE A 62 6.32 -15.75 -2.95
N GLU A 63 6.70 -16.85 -2.31
CA GLU A 63 7.28 -18.02 -3.00
C GLU A 63 6.30 -18.66 -3.98
N GLN A 64 5.03 -18.79 -3.63
CA GLN A 64 3.98 -19.28 -4.52
C GLN A 64 3.83 -18.39 -5.76
N PHE A 65 3.86 -17.07 -5.58
CA PHE A 65 3.83 -16.11 -6.70
C PHE A 65 5.07 -16.25 -7.58
N TYR A 66 6.24 -16.41 -6.98
CA TYR A 66 7.50 -16.61 -7.69
C TYR A 66 7.55 -17.95 -8.45
N ALA A 67 6.99 -19.01 -7.90
CA ALA A 67 6.89 -20.30 -8.56
C ALA A 67 6.02 -20.21 -9.84
N ARG A 68 4.92 -19.45 -9.78
CA ARG A 68 4.02 -19.22 -10.92
C ARG A 68 4.61 -18.24 -11.94
N HIS A 69 5.24 -17.17 -11.48
CA HIS A 69 5.79 -16.09 -12.29
C HIS A 69 7.31 -16.06 -12.18
N ARG A 70 7.97 -16.83 -13.03
CA ARG A 70 9.43 -17.00 -13.01
C ARG A 70 10.15 -15.72 -13.40
N LEU A 71 11.43 -15.66 -13.09
CA LEU A 71 12.34 -14.60 -13.50
C LEU A 71 12.25 -14.37 -15.01
N GLY A 72 12.27 -13.12 -15.44
CA GLY A 72 12.07 -12.70 -16.82
C GLY A 72 10.62 -12.34 -17.19
N THR A 73 9.61 -12.67 -16.35
CA THR A 73 8.22 -12.28 -16.60
C THR A 73 7.93 -10.86 -16.09
N GLN A 74 7.01 -10.15 -16.75
CA GLN A 74 6.53 -8.84 -16.28
C GLN A 74 5.87 -8.91 -14.89
N ALA A 75 5.23 -10.01 -14.57
CA ALA A 75 4.62 -10.24 -13.25
C ALA A 75 5.69 -10.34 -12.16
N ARG A 76 6.79 -11.06 -12.39
CA ARG A 76 7.92 -11.15 -11.48
C ARG A 76 8.58 -9.79 -11.28
N LEU A 77 8.85 -9.07 -12.35
CA LEU A 77 9.41 -7.73 -12.28
C LEU A 77 8.48 -6.78 -11.51
N ALA A 78 7.16 -6.90 -11.68
CA ALA A 78 6.19 -6.05 -10.97
C ALA A 78 6.21 -6.23 -9.45
N ILE A 79 6.25 -7.48 -8.97
CA ILE A 79 6.33 -7.73 -7.52
C ILE A 79 7.69 -7.30 -6.97
N ASP A 80 8.79 -7.55 -7.68
CA ASP A 80 10.15 -7.19 -7.25
C ASP A 80 10.33 -5.67 -7.20
N LEU A 81 9.78 -4.92 -8.16
CA LEU A 81 9.72 -3.46 -8.09
C LEU A 81 9.03 -2.99 -6.82
N ILE A 82 7.82 -3.49 -6.53
CA ILE A 82 7.10 -3.08 -5.32
C ILE A 82 7.84 -3.50 -4.06
N ARG A 83 8.38 -4.71 -4.00
CA ARG A 83 9.05 -5.27 -2.84
C ARG A 83 10.33 -4.52 -2.50
N PHE A 84 11.20 -4.32 -3.47
CA PHE A 84 12.54 -3.78 -3.24
C PHE A 84 12.65 -2.26 -3.36
N THR A 85 11.65 -1.58 -3.95
CA THR A 85 11.55 -0.12 -3.89
C THR A 85 10.57 0.35 -2.83
N THR A 86 9.73 -0.56 -2.34
CA THR A 86 8.54 -0.23 -1.53
C THR A 86 7.64 0.83 -2.17
N GLY A 87 7.73 1.00 -3.49
CA GLY A 87 6.85 1.86 -4.27
C GLY A 87 5.39 1.46 -4.11
N ARG A 88 4.50 2.44 -4.13
CA ARG A 88 3.06 2.17 -4.11
C ARG A 88 2.60 1.64 -5.47
N ARG A 89 1.40 1.12 -5.55
CA ARG A 89 0.77 0.69 -6.80
C ARG A 89 0.86 1.75 -7.91
N GLU A 90 0.83 3.02 -7.55
CA GLU A 90 0.89 4.15 -8.48
C GLU A 90 2.32 4.47 -8.92
N ASP A 91 3.31 4.14 -8.10
CA ASP A 91 4.73 4.35 -8.39
C ASP A 91 5.28 3.26 -9.33
N ALA A 92 4.86 2.00 -9.13
CA ALA A 92 5.44 0.85 -9.82
C ALA A 92 5.46 0.97 -11.36
N PRO A 93 4.39 1.42 -12.05
CA PRO A 93 4.41 1.56 -13.51
C PRO A 93 5.24 2.76 -14.01
N ARG A 94 5.70 3.64 -13.12
CA ARG A 94 6.50 4.82 -13.47
C ARG A 94 8.00 4.51 -13.48
N PHE A 95 8.43 3.41 -12.84
CA PHE A 95 9.86 3.07 -12.78
C PHE A 95 10.44 2.77 -14.15
N GLY A 96 11.61 3.33 -14.40
CA GLY A 96 12.42 3.14 -15.59
C GLY A 96 13.88 3.44 -15.32
N ARG A 97 14.73 3.33 -16.34
CA ARG A 97 16.18 3.53 -16.23
C ARG A 97 16.58 4.90 -15.67
N GLN A 98 15.76 5.93 -15.90
CA GLN A 98 15.96 7.28 -15.39
C GLN A 98 15.97 7.37 -13.85
N HIS A 99 15.40 6.38 -13.17
CA HIS A 99 15.39 6.30 -11.71
C HIS A 99 16.59 5.55 -11.12
N MET A 100 17.40 4.93 -11.98
CA MET A 100 18.54 4.11 -11.60
C MET A 100 19.84 4.90 -11.79
N ARG A 101 20.55 5.24 -10.71
CA ARG A 101 21.86 5.92 -10.76
C ARG A 101 22.74 5.44 -9.62
N ASP A 102 24.01 5.20 -9.90
CA ASP A 102 25.05 4.90 -8.92
C ASP A 102 24.68 3.76 -7.96
N GLY A 103 24.06 2.69 -8.49
CA GLY A 103 23.59 1.56 -7.68
C GLY A 103 22.42 1.90 -6.74
N ARG A 104 21.69 2.95 -7.03
CA ARG A 104 20.55 3.42 -6.21
C ARG A 104 19.31 3.64 -7.07
N VAL A 105 18.14 3.55 -6.43
CA VAL A 105 16.84 3.90 -7.02
C VAL A 105 16.37 5.21 -6.42
N ARG A 106 16.20 6.23 -7.26
CA ARG A 106 15.76 7.56 -6.86
C ARG A 106 14.43 7.91 -7.52
N PHE A 107 13.45 8.24 -6.72
CA PHE A 107 12.12 8.59 -7.23
C PHE A 107 11.32 9.43 -6.23
N ARG A 108 10.35 10.17 -6.73
CA ARG A 108 9.33 10.85 -5.93
C ARG A 108 8.08 10.00 -5.87
N GLN A 109 7.55 9.76 -4.67
CA GLN A 109 6.32 9.00 -4.51
C GLN A 109 5.13 9.76 -5.09
N ALA A 110 4.28 9.09 -5.88
CA ALA A 110 3.13 9.71 -6.54
C ALA A 110 2.07 10.23 -5.55
N LYS A 111 1.94 9.58 -4.40
CA LYS A 111 0.98 10.01 -3.37
C LYS A 111 1.43 11.33 -2.75
N ASN A 112 0.54 12.33 -2.78
CA ASN A 112 0.78 13.68 -2.26
C ASN A 112 1.94 14.42 -2.95
N GLU A 113 2.28 14.05 -4.18
CA GLU A 113 3.37 14.62 -4.97
C GLU A 113 3.33 16.16 -5.03
N HIS A 114 2.12 16.73 -5.04
CA HIS A 114 1.90 18.18 -5.13
C HIS A 114 1.75 18.90 -3.77
N CYS A 115 1.46 18.17 -2.69
CA CYS A 115 1.18 18.80 -1.39
C CYS A 115 2.29 18.55 -0.38
N ASN A 116 2.80 17.31 -0.32
CA ASN A 116 3.86 16.91 0.61
C ASN A 116 4.70 15.81 -0.05
N PRO A 117 5.60 16.18 -0.98
CA PRO A 117 6.40 15.24 -1.74
C PRO A 117 7.34 14.46 -0.83
N VAL A 118 7.49 13.17 -1.12
CA VAL A 118 8.47 12.30 -0.47
C VAL A 118 9.44 11.80 -1.53
N ASP A 119 10.68 12.27 -1.46
CA ASP A 119 11.76 11.84 -2.32
C ASP A 119 12.44 10.62 -1.70
N MET A 120 12.59 9.58 -2.50
CA MET A 120 13.17 8.30 -2.13
C MET A 120 14.53 8.15 -2.78
N ASP A 121 15.52 7.70 -1.99
CA ASP A 121 16.86 7.34 -2.47
C ASP A 121 17.30 6.08 -1.73
N ILE A 122 17.10 4.92 -2.36
CA ILE A 122 17.33 3.62 -1.74
C ILE A 122 18.35 2.81 -2.55
N PRO A 123 19.17 1.97 -1.90
CA PRO A 123 20.10 1.08 -2.62
C PRO A 123 19.33 0.15 -3.56
N LEU A 124 19.87 -0.07 -4.75
CA LEU A 124 19.34 -1.06 -5.68
C LEU A 124 19.60 -2.47 -5.15
N HIS A 125 18.53 -3.18 -4.83
CA HIS A 125 18.65 -4.56 -4.34
C HIS A 125 19.06 -5.51 -5.47
N PRO A 126 20.02 -6.44 -5.26
CA PRO A 126 20.51 -7.35 -6.31
C PRO A 126 19.42 -8.17 -6.99
N ALA A 127 18.40 -8.64 -6.24
CA ALA A 127 17.28 -9.38 -6.81
C ALA A 127 16.42 -8.51 -7.75
N LEU A 128 16.27 -7.22 -7.47
CA LEU A 128 15.58 -6.29 -8.37
C LEU A 128 16.39 -6.06 -9.64
N GLN A 129 17.70 -5.89 -9.51
CA GLN A 129 18.59 -5.76 -10.66
C GLN A 129 18.47 -6.99 -11.57
N ALA A 130 18.58 -8.19 -11.02
CA ALA A 130 18.40 -9.43 -11.76
C ALA A 130 17.04 -9.53 -12.47
N SER A 131 15.96 -9.07 -11.81
CA SER A 131 14.63 -9.06 -12.41
C SER A 131 14.52 -8.09 -13.59
N ILE A 132 15.16 -6.92 -13.49
CA ILE A 132 15.19 -5.93 -14.58
C ILE A 132 16.00 -6.45 -15.77
N GLU A 133 17.16 -7.07 -15.51
CA GLU A 133 18.04 -7.61 -16.54
C GLU A 133 17.41 -8.79 -17.30
N ALA A 134 16.65 -9.64 -16.59
CA ALA A 134 16.01 -10.79 -17.18
C ALA A 134 14.71 -10.49 -17.93
N ALA A 135 14.03 -9.39 -17.61
CA ALA A 135 12.74 -9.06 -18.18
C ALA A 135 12.85 -8.24 -19.48
N SER A 136 11.88 -8.42 -20.37
CA SER A 136 11.69 -7.49 -21.50
C SER A 136 11.12 -6.17 -20.95
N VAL A 137 11.92 -5.12 -20.95
CA VAL A 137 11.56 -3.79 -20.41
C VAL A 137 11.36 -2.77 -21.55
N GLY A 138 10.54 -1.76 -21.28
CA GLY A 138 10.35 -0.67 -22.22
C GLY A 138 11.45 0.40 -22.15
N ASN A 139 11.43 1.31 -23.12
CA ASN A 139 12.41 2.40 -23.17
C ASN A 139 12.21 3.44 -22.06
N LEU A 140 10.95 3.76 -21.73
CA LEU A 140 10.58 4.77 -20.73
C LEU A 140 10.32 4.16 -19.35
N THR A 141 9.67 2.98 -19.32
CA THR A 141 9.30 2.30 -18.07
C THR A 141 9.67 0.84 -18.14
N PHE A 142 10.00 0.25 -17.00
CA PHE A 142 10.29 -1.18 -16.93
C PHE A 142 9.07 -2.05 -17.19
N LEU A 143 7.91 -1.63 -16.66
CA LEU A 143 6.66 -2.35 -16.83
C LEU A 143 5.95 -1.85 -18.08
N ILE A 144 5.68 -2.76 -19.00
CA ILE A 144 5.01 -2.52 -20.26
C ILE A 144 3.82 -3.46 -20.47
N THR A 145 2.82 -2.96 -21.18
CA THR A 145 1.70 -3.77 -21.64
C THR A 145 2.14 -4.71 -22.78
N GLU A 146 1.28 -5.62 -23.19
CA GLU A 146 1.49 -6.48 -24.36
C GLU A 146 1.72 -5.70 -25.67
N PHE A 147 1.28 -4.43 -25.70
CA PHE A 147 1.51 -3.51 -26.82
C PHE A 147 2.81 -2.69 -26.68
N GLY A 148 3.69 -3.02 -25.74
CA GLY A 148 4.95 -2.30 -25.49
C GLY A 148 4.78 -0.89 -24.90
N LYS A 149 3.58 -0.52 -24.41
CA LYS A 149 3.27 0.81 -23.86
C LYS A 149 3.34 0.79 -22.32
N PRO A 150 3.69 1.90 -21.67
CA PRO A 150 3.60 2.03 -20.21
C PRO A 150 2.18 1.76 -19.70
N PHE A 151 2.09 1.19 -18.50
CA PHE A 151 0.81 1.05 -17.81
C PHE A 151 0.34 2.37 -17.22
N THR A 152 -0.98 2.60 -17.23
CA THR A 152 -1.61 3.53 -16.29
C THR A 152 -1.62 2.92 -14.88
N ALA A 153 -1.72 3.75 -13.84
CA ALA A 153 -1.79 3.26 -12.46
C ALA A 153 -2.96 2.28 -12.22
N ASN A 154 -4.12 2.53 -12.81
CA ASN A 154 -5.28 1.65 -12.71
C ASN A 154 -5.10 0.38 -13.55
N GLY A 155 -4.58 0.50 -14.78
CA GLY A 155 -4.28 -0.65 -15.65
C GLY A 155 -3.27 -1.59 -15.00
N PHE A 156 -2.21 -1.05 -14.39
CA PHE A 156 -1.24 -1.83 -13.63
C PHE A 156 -1.90 -2.54 -12.43
N GLY A 157 -2.73 -1.83 -11.67
CA GLY A 157 -3.41 -2.43 -10.51
C GLY A 157 -4.29 -3.62 -10.89
N ASN A 158 -5.03 -3.53 -12.01
CA ASN A 158 -5.82 -4.64 -12.53
C ASN A 158 -4.93 -5.79 -13.01
N LYS A 159 -3.89 -5.50 -13.78
CA LYS A 159 -2.94 -6.53 -14.26
C LYS A 159 -2.26 -7.27 -13.12
N PHE A 160 -1.79 -6.54 -12.08
CA PHE A 160 -1.17 -7.15 -10.90
C PHE A 160 -2.16 -8.07 -10.15
N LYS A 161 -3.41 -7.64 -10.04
CA LYS A 161 -4.47 -8.48 -9.45
C LYS A 161 -4.73 -9.75 -10.26
N ASP A 162 -4.68 -9.67 -11.58
CA ASP A 162 -4.79 -10.85 -12.45
C ASP A 162 -3.59 -11.78 -12.28
N CYS A 163 -2.37 -11.25 -12.13
CA CYS A 163 -1.19 -12.04 -11.79
C CYS A 163 -1.35 -12.75 -10.44
N CYS A 164 -1.90 -12.08 -9.42
CA CYS A 164 -2.20 -12.72 -8.15
C CYS A 164 -3.20 -13.88 -8.32
N ARG A 165 -4.27 -13.70 -9.10
CA ARG A 165 -5.25 -14.78 -9.38
C ARG A 165 -4.60 -15.96 -10.11
N GLN A 166 -3.72 -15.70 -11.07
CA GLN A 166 -2.98 -16.74 -11.79
C GLN A 166 -2.06 -17.57 -10.89
N ALA A 167 -1.66 -17.00 -9.76
CA ALA A 167 -0.86 -17.65 -8.73
C ALA A 167 -1.73 -18.25 -7.60
N ASP A 168 -3.06 -18.32 -7.77
CA ASP A 168 -4.02 -18.76 -6.76
C ASP A 168 -4.01 -17.95 -5.46
N LEU A 169 -3.71 -16.63 -5.59
CA LEU A 169 -3.63 -15.65 -4.50
C LEU A 169 -4.63 -14.48 -4.70
N PRO A 170 -5.95 -14.73 -4.86
CA PRO A 170 -6.93 -13.68 -5.20
C PRO A 170 -7.11 -12.63 -4.12
N HIS A 171 -6.76 -12.91 -2.88
CA HIS A 171 -6.81 -12.01 -1.72
C HIS A 171 -5.60 -11.08 -1.63
N CYS A 172 -4.55 -11.36 -2.38
CA CYS A 172 -3.31 -10.61 -2.41
C CYS A 172 -3.39 -9.34 -3.28
N SER A 173 -2.55 -8.35 -2.98
CA SER A 173 -2.52 -7.07 -3.68
C SER A 173 -1.15 -6.41 -3.63
N ALA A 174 -0.88 -5.45 -4.53
CA ALA A 174 0.34 -4.65 -4.53
C ALA A 174 0.61 -3.94 -3.19
N HIS A 175 -0.43 -3.45 -2.52
CA HIS A 175 -0.29 -2.82 -1.21
C HIS A 175 0.14 -3.81 -0.12
N GLY A 176 -0.32 -5.05 -0.23
CA GLY A 176 0.08 -6.14 0.67
C GLY A 176 1.55 -6.50 0.57
N VAL A 177 2.15 -6.47 -0.65
CA VAL A 177 3.59 -6.67 -0.86
C VAL A 177 4.41 -5.62 -0.10
N ARG A 178 4.07 -4.35 -0.23
CA ARG A 178 4.74 -3.26 0.49
C ARG A 178 4.63 -3.45 2.02
N LYS A 179 3.46 -3.90 2.53
CA LYS A 179 3.29 -4.25 3.94
C LYS A 179 4.20 -5.40 4.36
N ALA A 180 4.31 -6.44 3.54
CA ALA A 180 5.18 -7.57 3.80
C ALA A 180 6.64 -7.14 3.93
N THR A 181 7.15 -6.32 3.00
CA THR A 181 8.52 -5.79 3.09
C THR A 181 8.76 -5.00 4.37
N ALA A 182 7.81 -4.13 4.76
CA ALA A 182 7.93 -3.38 6.02
C ALA A 182 7.93 -4.30 7.26
N THR A 183 7.17 -5.39 7.20
CA THR A 183 7.12 -6.40 8.27
C THR A 183 8.41 -7.22 8.30
N GLU A 184 8.90 -7.67 7.15
CA GLU A 184 10.19 -8.40 7.02
C GLU A 184 11.35 -7.57 7.57
N LEU A 185 11.41 -6.28 7.25
CA LEU A 185 12.42 -5.36 7.81
C LEU A 185 12.32 -5.28 9.34
N ALA A 186 11.11 -5.17 9.87
CA ALA A 186 10.89 -5.14 11.31
C ALA A 186 11.28 -6.46 11.99
N GLU A 187 11.00 -7.59 11.37
CA GLU A 187 11.38 -8.93 11.86
C GLU A 187 12.89 -9.18 11.77
N ALA A 188 13.56 -8.58 10.78
CA ALA A 188 15.01 -8.56 10.66
C ALA A 188 15.70 -7.61 11.66
N GLY A 189 14.93 -6.90 12.51
CA GLY A 189 15.47 -6.00 13.52
C GLY A 189 15.71 -4.58 13.09
N ALA A 190 15.27 -4.17 11.89
CA ALA A 190 15.39 -2.80 11.43
C ALA A 190 14.67 -1.82 12.37
N THR A 191 15.29 -0.68 12.60
CA THR A 191 14.72 0.39 13.40
C THR A 191 13.54 1.06 12.69
N PRO A 192 12.63 1.74 13.41
CA PRO A 192 11.56 2.50 12.77
C PRO A 192 12.06 3.54 11.77
N HIS A 193 13.22 4.14 12.00
CA HIS A 193 13.82 5.13 11.09
C HIS A 193 14.32 4.48 9.79
N GLU A 194 14.97 3.31 9.86
CA GLU A 194 15.38 2.55 8.68
C GLU A 194 14.17 2.10 7.85
N ILE A 195 13.12 1.58 8.52
CA ILE A 195 11.88 1.22 7.85
C ILE A 195 11.24 2.45 7.19
N GLY A 196 11.23 3.59 7.89
CA GLY A 196 10.74 4.86 7.35
C GLY A 196 11.51 5.32 6.13
N ALA A 197 12.84 5.25 6.17
CA ALA A 197 13.72 5.63 5.07
C ALA A 197 13.48 4.77 3.80
N ILE A 198 13.24 3.47 3.98
CA ILE A 198 12.97 2.54 2.87
C ILE A 198 11.53 2.69 2.36
N THR A 199 10.54 2.85 3.26
CA THR A 199 9.12 2.87 2.88
C THR A 199 8.59 4.27 2.57
N GLY A 200 9.29 5.33 2.95
CA GLY A 200 8.81 6.71 2.82
C GLY A 200 7.61 7.03 3.73
N HIS A 201 7.47 6.32 4.86
CA HIS A 201 6.51 6.70 5.88
C HIS A 201 7.08 7.86 6.70
N THR A 202 6.36 8.97 6.75
CA THR A 202 6.75 10.18 7.50
C THR A 202 6.26 10.15 8.96
N SER A 203 5.34 9.24 9.29
CA SER A 203 4.76 9.11 10.63
C SER A 203 5.23 7.84 11.32
N LEU A 204 5.85 7.97 12.50
CA LEU A 204 6.21 6.85 13.36
C LEU A 204 5.00 5.96 13.69
N LYS A 205 3.81 6.52 13.86
CA LYS A 205 2.58 5.79 14.12
C LYS A 205 2.20 4.80 13.00
N GLU A 206 2.52 5.11 11.75
CA GLU A 206 2.32 4.19 10.63
C GLU A 206 3.33 3.04 10.68
N ILE A 207 4.58 3.34 11.03
CA ILE A 207 5.67 2.36 11.14
C ILE A 207 5.45 1.43 12.35
N GLU A 208 4.97 1.95 13.47
CA GLU A 208 4.67 1.15 14.67
C GLU A 208 3.71 -0.02 14.40
N ARG A 209 2.83 0.11 13.40
CA ARG A 209 1.92 -0.99 13.02
C ARG A 209 2.68 -2.23 12.54
N TYR A 210 3.84 -2.05 11.90
CA TYR A 210 4.69 -3.14 11.41
C TYR A 210 5.64 -3.63 12.50
N THR A 211 6.20 -2.71 13.28
CA THR A 211 7.22 -3.04 14.28
C THR A 211 6.65 -3.61 15.58
N LYS A 212 5.40 -3.29 15.95
CA LYS A 212 4.79 -3.69 17.20
C LYS A 212 4.70 -5.23 17.36
N ALA A 213 4.26 -5.92 16.32
CA ALA A 213 4.13 -7.38 16.33
C ALA A 213 5.50 -8.07 16.31
N ALA A 214 6.42 -7.60 15.46
CA ALA A 214 7.79 -8.10 15.37
C ALA A 214 8.56 -7.92 16.69
N ARG A 215 8.50 -6.71 17.27
CA ARG A 215 9.11 -6.42 18.59
C ARG A 215 8.56 -7.30 19.69
N ARG A 216 7.23 -7.49 19.75
CA ARG A 216 6.60 -8.34 20.78
C ARG A 216 7.09 -9.78 20.69
N ARG A 217 7.21 -10.33 19.47
CA ARG A 217 7.74 -11.69 19.26
C ARG A 217 9.21 -11.77 19.67
N GLY A 218 10.06 -10.85 19.24
CA GLY A 218 11.48 -10.79 19.60
C GLY A 218 11.69 -10.65 21.11
N LEU A 219 10.97 -9.76 21.76
CA LEU A 219 11.03 -9.58 23.23
C LEU A 219 10.55 -10.82 23.97
N ALA A 220 9.51 -11.49 23.49
CA ALA A 220 9.05 -12.75 24.10
C ALA A 220 10.12 -13.85 23.97
N THR A 221 10.76 -13.99 22.82
CA THR A 221 11.85 -14.94 22.61
C THR A 221 13.04 -14.65 23.54
N GLN A 222 13.45 -13.38 23.62
CA GLN A 222 14.53 -12.95 24.53
C GLN A 222 14.17 -13.17 26.01
N GLY A 223 12.92 -12.89 26.39
CA GLY A 223 12.42 -13.13 27.75
C GLY A 223 12.47 -14.61 28.12
N MET A 224 11.98 -15.48 27.22
CA MET A 224 12.01 -16.93 27.46
C MET A 224 13.44 -17.50 27.49
N ALA A 225 14.36 -16.97 26.69
CA ALA A 225 15.76 -17.37 26.72
C ALA A 225 16.42 -17.06 28.08
N LYS A 226 16.04 -15.95 28.73
CA LYS A 226 16.55 -15.62 30.10
C LYS A 226 16.05 -16.59 31.15
N LEU A 227 14.83 -17.12 30.99
CA LEU A 227 14.31 -18.15 31.92
C LEU A 227 14.97 -19.52 31.74
N ALA A 228 15.40 -19.82 30.49
CA ALA A 228 16.06 -21.09 30.18
C ALA A 228 17.56 -21.11 30.58
N GLY A 229 18.16 -19.95 30.85
CA GLY A 229 19.57 -19.81 31.24
C GLY A 229 19.78 -19.55 32.74
N SER A 230 18.71 -19.61 33.52
CA SER A 230 18.71 -19.62 35.00
C SER A 230 18.39 -21.01 35.52
#